data_73943923dad0960c0bfabc44c16fdbd4
#
_entry.id   73943923dad0960c0bfabc44c16fdbd4
#
_cell.length_a   1.000
_cell.length_b   1.000
_cell.length_c   1.000
_cell.angle_alpha   90.00
_cell.angle_beta   90.00
_cell.angle_gamma   90.00
#
_symmetry.space_group_name_H-M   'P 1'
#
loop_
_entity.id
_entity.type
_entity.pdbx_description
1 polymer ?
#
loop_
_entity_poly.entity_id
_entity_poly.type
_entity_poly.pdbx_seq_one_letter_code
_entity_poly.pdbx_strand_id
1 'polypeptide(L)'
;MRNRFVLTSSALLLALHTLGCSASPDGNPTPTDEVSTPAPAPTDPTAPVPSPVPDEGTTEPVPSEPTPTPTPTPTPTPTEPSGPNLGAQGVDAFGVTMLYPSKPDGESWTLADNATADARFVPQDTITRNADGSWKMKSTKVRMSAYTSTGYDPKQIATYDRDTLASRGYMQAPNDWKNIEMTGFVKVNAVADIQDNFAWYARGGKHNDDHSGCEGSSYKGGLHYDGRVRWEKETWHVSYDQTPYKTATTSLLGRWVGFKAVMRNVPDAKGAEAVKLELYLNDNADKVTWTKVYDVTDAGDWGGDAQHCGGSVGAMPITWGGPIATFRWDSAQDVDFKWLSVREIQP
;
A
#
# COMPACT_ATOMS: atom_id res chain seq x y z
N MET A 1 -20.03 -5.35 75.46
CA MET A 1 -18.55 -5.29 75.50
C MET A 1 -18.09 -4.56 74.20
N ARG A 2 -17.57 -3.37 74.41
CA ARG A 2 -17.14 -2.49 73.30
C ARG A 2 -15.66 -2.74 73.07
N ASN A 3 -15.23 -3.14 71.88
CA ASN A 3 -13.85 -3.08 71.46
C ASN A 3 -13.63 -1.99 70.42
N ARG A 4 -12.87 -0.99 70.79
CA ARG A 4 -12.35 0.08 69.92
C ARG A 4 -11.09 -0.43 69.23
N PHE A 5 -11.00 -0.32 67.95
CA PHE A 5 -9.73 -0.44 67.22
C PHE A 5 -9.23 0.97 66.83
N VAL A 6 -8.00 1.20 67.20
CA VAL A 6 -7.24 2.43 66.99
C VAL A 6 -6.60 2.36 65.60
N LEU A 7 -6.86 3.39 64.75
CA LEU A 7 -6.18 3.60 63.50
C LEU A 7 -4.84 4.34 63.78
N THR A 8 -3.75 3.74 63.39
CA THR A 8 -2.47 4.43 63.27
C THR A 8 -2.20 4.82 61.82
N SER A 9 -2.19 6.13 61.57
CA SER A 9 -1.80 6.70 60.27
C SER A 9 -0.27 6.72 60.17
N SER A 10 0.28 6.03 59.20
CA SER A 10 1.69 6.17 58.78
C SER A 10 1.71 7.07 57.52
N ALA A 11 2.27 8.23 57.67
CA ALA A 11 2.59 9.14 56.55
C ALA A 11 3.86 8.64 55.87
N LEU A 12 3.74 8.34 54.57
CA LEU A 12 4.89 8.02 53.69
C LEU A 12 5.26 9.28 52.90
N LEU A 13 6.44 9.82 53.17
CA LEU A 13 7.04 10.92 52.41
C LEU A 13 7.44 10.39 51.03
N LEU A 14 6.86 10.97 50.00
CA LEU A 14 7.25 10.73 48.61
C LEU A 14 8.31 11.76 48.22
N ALA A 15 9.55 11.34 48.03
CA ALA A 15 10.61 12.17 47.50
C ALA A 15 10.43 12.25 45.93
N LEU A 16 10.15 13.45 45.42
CA LEU A 16 10.23 13.73 44.01
C LEU A 16 11.69 13.76 43.54
N HIS A 17 12.07 12.78 42.75
CA HIS A 17 13.30 12.87 41.95
C HIS A 17 12.86 13.32 40.54
N THR A 18 13.16 14.56 40.21
CA THR A 18 13.09 15.07 38.83
C THR A 18 14.26 14.48 38.05
N LEU A 19 14.02 13.44 37.29
CA LEU A 19 14.92 13.01 36.22
C LEU A 19 14.52 13.75 34.95
N GLY A 20 15.41 14.65 34.53
CA GLY A 20 15.28 15.34 33.25
C GLY A 20 15.42 14.32 32.11
N CYS A 21 14.40 14.19 31.29
CA CYS A 21 14.51 13.52 30.02
C CYS A 21 15.26 14.42 29.04
N SER A 22 16.49 14.05 28.74
CA SER A 22 17.19 14.55 27.56
C SER A 22 16.50 13.99 26.33
N ALA A 23 15.91 14.84 25.51
CA ALA A 23 15.46 14.47 24.19
C ALA A 23 16.68 14.10 23.33
N SER A 24 16.77 12.87 22.91
CA SER A 24 17.66 12.48 21.82
C SER A 24 17.02 12.95 20.51
N PRO A 25 17.75 13.62 19.63
CA PRO A 25 17.26 13.91 18.31
C PRO A 25 17.33 12.64 17.48
N ASP A 26 16.18 12.11 17.10
CA ASP A 26 16.07 11.04 16.12
C ASP A 26 16.52 11.55 14.75
N GLY A 27 17.81 11.43 14.52
CA GLY A 27 18.39 11.54 13.19
C GLY A 27 18.24 10.20 12.47
N ASN A 28 17.15 10.04 11.77
CA ASN A 28 17.05 8.99 10.77
C ASN A 28 17.89 9.43 9.57
N PRO A 29 18.99 8.74 9.21
CA PRO A 29 19.74 9.10 8.03
C PRO A 29 18.89 8.81 6.81
N THR A 30 18.46 9.86 6.15
CA THR A 30 17.99 9.81 4.77
C THR A 30 19.13 9.20 3.95
N PRO A 31 18.89 8.22 3.08
CA PRO A 31 19.88 7.83 2.10
C PRO A 31 20.16 9.05 1.21
N THR A 32 21.30 9.64 1.36
CA THR A 32 21.81 10.60 0.38
C THR A 32 22.14 9.81 -0.86
N ASP A 33 21.31 9.94 -1.88
CA ASP A 33 21.70 9.60 -3.23
C ASP A 33 22.93 10.45 -3.58
N GLU A 34 24.09 9.79 -3.63
CA GLU A 34 25.24 10.36 -4.30
C GLU A 34 24.86 10.55 -5.76
N VAL A 35 24.62 11.79 -6.12
CA VAL A 35 24.54 12.23 -7.51
C VAL A 35 25.93 12.07 -8.09
N SER A 36 26.17 10.94 -8.72
CA SER A 36 27.33 10.74 -9.58
C SER A 36 27.19 11.66 -10.77
N THR A 37 27.93 12.75 -10.78
CA THR A 37 28.14 13.61 -11.95
C THR A 37 28.78 12.76 -13.04
N PRO A 38 28.21 12.70 -14.25
CA PRO A 38 28.87 12.01 -15.37
C PRO A 38 30.11 12.77 -15.76
N ALA A 39 31.21 12.04 -15.88
CA ALA A 39 32.47 12.56 -16.43
C ALA A 39 32.26 13.06 -17.85
N PRO A 40 32.96 14.15 -18.27
CA PRO A 40 32.87 14.64 -19.64
C PRO A 40 33.47 13.63 -20.63
N ALA A 41 32.76 13.39 -21.72
CA ALA A 41 33.18 12.55 -22.80
C ALA A 41 34.47 13.10 -23.45
N PRO A 42 35.43 12.24 -23.85
CA PRO A 42 36.59 12.65 -24.55
C PRO A 42 36.23 13.12 -25.98
N THR A 43 36.73 14.30 -26.34
CA THR A 43 36.66 14.84 -27.68
C THR A 43 37.64 14.09 -28.58
N ASP A 44 37.14 13.44 -29.61
CA ASP A 44 37.93 12.75 -30.63
C ASP A 44 38.36 13.75 -31.72
N PRO A 45 39.63 13.77 -32.12
CA PRO A 45 40.10 14.70 -33.15
C PRO A 45 39.93 14.12 -34.56
N THR A 46 39.30 14.91 -35.40
CA THR A 46 39.49 15.03 -36.86
C THR A 46 39.75 13.77 -37.70
N ALA A 47 38.68 13.31 -38.35
CA ALA A 47 38.83 12.49 -39.57
C ALA A 47 38.85 13.37 -40.84
N PRO A 48 39.66 13.02 -41.85
CA PRO A 48 39.82 13.83 -43.04
C PRO A 48 38.68 13.67 -44.04
N VAL A 49 38.38 14.77 -44.70
CA VAL A 49 37.41 14.92 -45.81
C VAL A 49 37.91 14.17 -47.04
N PRO A 50 37.15 13.29 -47.69
CA PRO A 50 37.50 12.76 -49.01
C PRO A 50 37.12 13.74 -50.14
N SER A 51 38.02 13.90 -51.09
CA SER A 51 37.86 14.68 -52.32
C SER A 51 36.88 14.05 -53.31
N PRO A 52 36.27 14.84 -54.19
CA PRO A 52 35.28 14.37 -55.15
C PRO A 52 35.90 13.58 -56.29
N VAL A 53 35.25 12.49 -56.67
CA VAL A 53 35.57 11.70 -57.91
C VAL A 53 34.60 12.15 -59.00
N PRO A 54 35.11 12.23 -60.30
CA PRO A 54 34.32 12.76 -61.39
C PRO A 54 33.25 11.80 -61.94
N ASP A 55 32.23 12.42 -62.44
CA ASP A 55 31.13 12.00 -63.24
C ASP A 55 31.46 11.10 -64.41
N GLU A 56 30.86 9.91 -64.52
CA GLU A 56 30.73 9.19 -65.79
C GLU A 56 29.31 8.68 -65.98
N GLY A 57 28.66 9.28 -66.92
CA GLY A 57 27.77 8.80 -67.97
C GLY A 57 26.63 7.84 -67.66
N THR A 58 25.47 8.41 -67.46
CA THR A 58 24.16 8.14 -68.07
C THR A 58 23.91 6.79 -68.76
N THR A 59 22.92 6.03 -68.18
CA THR A 59 21.87 5.39 -68.98
C THR A 59 20.62 5.31 -68.07
N GLU A 60 19.53 6.01 -68.46
CA GLU A 60 18.21 5.89 -67.79
C GLU A 60 17.67 4.48 -67.98
N PRO A 61 17.24 3.80 -66.91
CA PRO A 61 16.34 2.65 -67.01
C PRO A 61 14.88 3.10 -66.98
N VAL A 62 14.14 2.51 -67.87
CA VAL A 62 12.67 2.59 -68.06
C VAL A 62 11.95 2.38 -66.71
N PRO A 63 10.91 3.17 -66.36
CA PRO A 63 10.14 3.00 -65.13
C PRO A 63 9.41 1.65 -65.13
N SER A 64 9.77 0.78 -64.21
CA SER A 64 9.00 -0.41 -63.88
C SER A 64 7.76 -0.01 -63.11
N GLU A 65 6.63 -0.55 -63.54
CA GLU A 65 5.33 -0.39 -62.87
C GLU A 65 5.41 -0.81 -61.38
N PRO A 66 4.85 -0.04 -60.44
CA PRO A 66 4.96 -0.39 -59.03
C PRO A 66 4.13 -1.65 -58.73
N THR A 67 4.80 -2.67 -58.24
CA THR A 67 4.17 -3.86 -57.66
C THR A 67 3.24 -3.44 -56.52
N PRO A 68 1.97 -3.90 -56.46
CA PRO A 68 1.06 -3.53 -55.38
C PRO A 68 1.64 -3.97 -54.04
N THR A 69 1.80 -3.01 -53.15
CA THR A 69 2.20 -3.26 -51.75
C THR A 69 1.14 -4.14 -51.07
N PRO A 70 1.49 -5.27 -50.45
CA PRO A 70 0.54 -6.10 -49.73
C PRO A 70 -0.10 -5.28 -48.62
N THR A 71 -1.43 -5.29 -48.56
CA THR A 71 -2.22 -4.68 -47.47
C THR A 71 -1.77 -5.31 -46.16
N PRO A 72 -1.35 -4.53 -45.17
CA PRO A 72 -0.94 -5.09 -43.88
C PRO A 72 -2.12 -5.88 -43.27
N THR A 73 -1.87 -7.14 -42.97
CA THR A 73 -2.79 -7.96 -42.18
C THR A 73 -3.02 -7.25 -40.84
N PRO A 74 -4.28 -7.03 -40.40
CA PRO A 74 -4.52 -6.39 -39.11
C PRO A 74 -3.84 -7.19 -38.02
N THR A 75 -2.92 -6.55 -37.30
CA THR A 75 -2.30 -7.10 -36.08
C THR A 75 -3.43 -7.42 -35.12
N PRO A 76 -3.54 -8.63 -34.56
CA PRO A 76 -4.54 -8.93 -33.58
C PRO A 76 -4.39 -7.95 -32.42
N THR A 77 -5.45 -7.21 -32.13
CA THR A 77 -5.54 -6.36 -30.95
C THR A 77 -5.24 -7.24 -29.75
N PRO A 78 -4.29 -6.88 -28.85
CA PRO A 78 -4.06 -7.64 -27.64
C PRO A 78 -5.40 -7.74 -26.90
N THR A 79 -5.88 -8.97 -26.69
CA THR A 79 -7.02 -9.20 -25.82
C THR A 79 -6.59 -8.79 -24.43
N GLU A 80 -7.10 -7.68 -23.91
CA GLU A 80 -6.93 -7.32 -22.52
C GLU A 80 -7.31 -8.54 -21.68
N PRO A 81 -6.50 -8.94 -20.68
CA PRO A 81 -6.90 -9.98 -19.76
C PRO A 81 -8.23 -9.54 -19.15
N SER A 82 -9.28 -10.32 -19.39
CA SER A 82 -10.60 -10.07 -18.84
C SER A 82 -10.46 -9.96 -17.32
N GLY A 83 -10.55 -8.74 -16.81
CA GLY A 83 -10.65 -8.47 -15.38
C GLY A 83 -11.85 -9.24 -14.80
N PRO A 84 -11.97 -9.33 -13.48
CA PRO A 84 -13.13 -9.96 -12.85
C PRO A 84 -14.40 -9.33 -13.47
N ASN A 85 -15.42 -10.16 -13.68
CA ASN A 85 -16.68 -9.70 -14.25
C ASN A 85 -17.38 -8.76 -13.25
N LEU A 86 -17.03 -7.48 -13.31
CA LEU A 86 -17.41 -6.44 -12.35
C LEU A 86 -18.93 -6.23 -12.23
N GLY A 87 -19.69 -6.67 -13.22
CA GLY A 87 -21.16 -6.55 -13.22
C GLY A 87 -21.89 -7.54 -12.32
N ALA A 88 -21.24 -8.60 -11.85
CA ALA A 88 -21.90 -9.70 -11.14
C ALA A 88 -21.86 -9.58 -9.60
N GLN A 89 -21.04 -8.71 -9.02
CA GLN A 89 -20.74 -8.71 -7.59
C GLN A 89 -21.59 -7.72 -6.77
N GLY A 90 -22.31 -6.81 -7.42
CA GLY A 90 -23.11 -5.78 -6.76
C GLY A 90 -22.27 -4.60 -6.26
N VAL A 91 -22.84 -3.86 -5.31
CA VAL A 91 -22.23 -2.67 -4.73
C VAL A 91 -22.16 -2.80 -3.21
N ASP A 92 -21.20 -2.10 -2.60
CA ASP A 92 -21.07 -1.99 -1.14
C ASP A 92 -22.08 -0.99 -0.54
N ALA A 93 -22.00 -0.73 0.76
CA ALA A 93 -22.87 0.18 1.49
C ALA A 93 -22.82 1.63 0.97
N PHE A 94 -21.78 2.01 0.23
CA PHE A 94 -21.63 3.33 -0.37
C PHE A 94 -22.03 3.40 -1.83
N GLY A 95 -22.52 2.30 -2.40
CA GLY A 95 -22.81 2.17 -3.82
C GLY A 95 -21.58 2.04 -4.69
N VAL A 96 -20.44 1.61 -4.13
CA VAL A 96 -19.20 1.36 -4.84
C VAL A 96 -19.18 -0.08 -5.35
N THR A 97 -18.88 -0.28 -6.64
CA THR A 97 -18.78 -1.62 -7.23
C THR A 97 -17.78 -2.50 -6.48
N MET A 98 -18.23 -3.68 -6.06
CA MET A 98 -17.40 -4.73 -5.48
C MET A 98 -16.73 -5.54 -6.59
N LEU A 99 -15.43 -5.85 -6.43
CA LEU A 99 -14.67 -6.61 -7.44
C LEU A 99 -14.82 -8.12 -7.27
N TYR A 100 -14.97 -8.56 -6.03
CA TYR A 100 -15.08 -9.97 -5.66
C TYR A 100 -16.33 -10.20 -4.82
N PRO A 101 -16.92 -11.40 -4.83
CA PRO A 101 -18.00 -11.74 -3.91
C PRO A 101 -17.55 -11.56 -2.47
N SER A 102 -18.44 -11.06 -1.63
CA SER A 102 -18.19 -11.10 -0.18
C SER A 102 -18.18 -12.55 0.28
N LYS A 103 -17.31 -12.87 1.22
CA LYS A 103 -17.33 -14.15 1.94
C LYS A 103 -18.63 -14.21 2.76
N PRO A 104 -19.42 -15.27 2.67
CA PRO A 104 -20.57 -15.46 3.56
C PRO A 104 -20.10 -15.41 5.02
N ASP A 105 -20.81 -14.66 5.85
CA ASP A 105 -20.48 -14.40 7.26
C ASP A 105 -19.05 -13.85 7.48
N GLY A 106 -18.44 -13.30 6.44
CA GLY A 106 -17.11 -12.70 6.48
C GLY A 106 -17.11 -11.36 7.20
N GLU A 107 -15.97 -11.04 7.78
CA GLU A 107 -15.76 -9.78 8.50
C GLU A 107 -15.75 -8.59 7.54
N SER A 108 -16.45 -7.52 7.91
CA SER A 108 -16.44 -6.26 7.16
C SER A 108 -16.47 -5.05 8.09
N TRP A 109 -15.93 -3.96 7.57
CA TRP A 109 -16.00 -2.65 8.19
C TRP A 109 -16.22 -1.56 7.13
N THR A 110 -17.01 -0.56 7.46
CA THR A 110 -17.23 0.62 6.64
C THR A 110 -17.14 1.89 7.48
N LEU A 111 -16.57 2.94 6.91
CA LEU A 111 -16.45 4.24 7.58
C LEU A 111 -17.84 4.77 7.95
N ALA A 112 -18.08 4.90 9.23
CA ALA A 112 -19.36 5.37 9.74
C ALA A 112 -19.58 6.87 9.48
N ASP A 113 -20.84 7.30 9.42
CA ASP A 113 -21.18 8.72 9.34
C ASP A 113 -20.68 9.53 10.55
N ASN A 114 -20.60 8.91 11.72
CA ASN A 114 -19.93 9.43 12.90
C ASN A 114 -18.65 8.63 13.16
N ALA A 115 -17.66 8.80 12.29
CA ALA A 115 -16.41 8.02 12.33
C ALA A 115 -15.64 8.18 13.66
N THR A 116 -15.75 9.31 14.33
CA THR A 116 -15.06 9.55 15.61
C THR A 116 -15.68 8.82 16.79
N ALA A 117 -16.88 8.28 16.64
CA ALA A 117 -17.56 7.46 17.66
C ALA A 117 -17.48 5.95 17.35
N ASP A 118 -16.90 5.56 16.23
CA ASP A 118 -16.74 4.14 15.88
C ASP A 118 -15.56 3.55 16.66
N ALA A 119 -15.84 2.65 17.59
CA ALA A 119 -14.82 1.98 18.40
C ALA A 119 -13.87 1.09 17.58
N ARG A 120 -14.25 0.74 16.35
CA ARG A 120 -13.42 -0.04 15.41
C ARG A 120 -12.53 0.82 14.54
N PHE A 121 -12.61 2.15 14.65
CA PHE A 121 -11.83 3.08 13.82
C PHE A 121 -10.97 4.00 14.67
N VAL A 122 -9.67 3.98 14.40
CA VAL A 122 -8.69 4.86 15.05
C VAL A 122 -8.01 5.70 13.99
N PRO A 123 -8.41 6.97 13.81
CA PRO A 123 -7.84 7.84 12.79
C PRO A 123 -6.42 8.30 13.09
N GLN A 124 -5.90 8.04 14.29
CA GLN A 124 -4.58 8.43 14.78
C GLN A 124 -4.41 9.94 14.98
N ASP A 125 -5.09 10.77 14.22
CA ASP A 125 -5.06 12.22 14.31
C ASP A 125 -6.47 12.80 14.17
N THR A 126 -6.62 14.09 14.41
CA THR A 126 -7.91 14.77 14.34
C THR A 126 -8.48 14.76 12.93
N ILE A 127 -9.68 14.26 12.78
CA ILE A 127 -10.45 14.34 11.54
C ILE A 127 -11.61 15.33 11.70
N THR A 128 -11.93 16.05 10.64
CA THR A 128 -13.07 16.99 10.60
C THR A 128 -13.99 16.65 9.42
N ARG A 129 -15.29 16.87 9.60
CA ARG A 129 -16.26 16.61 8.54
C ARG A 129 -16.42 17.82 7.64
N ASN A 130 -16.31 17.60 6.34
CA ASN A 130 -16.57 18.62 5.33
C ASN A 130 -18.08 18.77 5.05
N ALA A 131 -18.49 19.89 4.45
CA ALA A 131 -19.87 20.14 4.11
C ALA A 131 -20.46 19.15 3.08
N ASP A 132 -19.61 18.52 2.25
CA ASP A 132 -20.00 17.49 1.28
C ASP A 132 -20.10 16.08 1.88
N GLY A 133 -19.92 15.96 3.18
CA GLY A 133 -19.97 14.71 3.92
C GLY A 133 -18.68 13.88 3.89
N SER A 134 -17.64 14.33 3.17
CA SER A 134 -16.31 13.72 3.27
C SER A 134 -15.63 14.09 4.60
N TRP A 135 -14.56 13.39 4.92
CA TRP A 135 -13.71 13.68 6.07
C TRP A 135 -12.41 14.33 5.59
N LYS A 136 -11.85 15.17 6.44
CA LYS A 136 -10.58 15.86 6.22
C LYS A 136 -9.59 15.57 7.33
N MET A 137 -8.33 15.36 6.98
CA MET A 137 -7.21 15.31 7.89
C MET A 137 -6.05 16.18 7.41
N LYS A 138 -5.43 16.89 8.34
CA LYS A 138 -4.24 17.73 8.11
C LYS A 138 -3.09 17.19 8.93
N SER A 139 -2.43 16.17 8.43
CA SER A 139 -1.27 15.54 9.05
C SER A 139 -0.38 14.94 7.97
N THR A 140 0.92 14.98 8.20
CA THR A 140 1.92 14.53 7.21
C THR A 140 2.23 13.04 7.31
N LYS A 141 1.87 12.41 8.42
CA LYS A 141 2.11 10.98 8.65
C LYS A 141 0.90 10.38 9.36
N VAL A 142 0.15 9.56 8.64
CA VAL A 142 -1.13 9.03 9.11
C VAL A 142 -1.18 7.52 8.96
N ARG A 143 -1.76 6.88 9.98
CA ARG A 143 -2.05 5.45 10.06
C ARG A 143 -3.46 5.27 10.62
N MET A 144 -4.49 5.47 9.81
CA MET A 144 -5.87 5.22 10.24
C MET A 144 -6.11 3.72 10.27
N SER A 145 -6.36 3.18 11.45
CA SER A 145 -6.61 1.75 11.63
C SER A 145 -8.11 1.46 11.73
N ALA A 146 -8.57 0.48 10.95
CA ALA A 146 -9.85 -0.18 11.13
C ALA A 146 -9.62 -1.57 11.73
N TYR A 147 -10.44 -1.97 12.68
CA TYR A 147 -10.32 -3.25 13.36
C TYR A 147 -11.46 -4.19 12.99
N THR A 148 -11.21 -5.50 13.06
CA THR A 148 -12.26 -6.52 13.03
C THR A 148 -13.19 -6.36 14.22
N SER A 149 -14.33 -7.04 14.22
CA SER A 149 -15.31 -7.01 15.32
C SER A 149 -14.73 -7.52 16.65
N THR A 150 -13.70 -8.36 16.59
CA THR A 150 -12.97 -8.85 17.77
C THR A 150 -11.99 -7.83 18.35
N GLY A 151 -11.70 -6.76 17.61
CA GLY A 151 -10.77 -5.72 18.00
C GLY A 151 -9.30 -6.16 17.90
N TYR A 152 -8.42 -5.31 18.42
CA TYR A 152 -6.99 -5.55 18.48
C TYR A 152 -6.53 -5.59 19.95
N ASP A 153 -5.93 -6.69 20.36
CA ASP A 153 -5.30 -6.82 21.67
C ASP A 153 -3.80 -7.03 21.51
N PRO A 154 -2.97 -5.98 21.75
CA PRO A 154 -1.52 -6.09 21.62
C PRO A 154 -0.91 -7.14 22.53
N LYS A 155 -1.59 -7.51 23.63
CA LYS A 155 -1.09 -8.55 24.56
C LYS A 155 -1.09 -9.94 23.92
N GLN A 156 -1.93 -10.17 22.92
CA GLN A 156 -1.95 -11.44 22.19
C GLN A 156 -0.80 -11.57 21.18
N ILE A 157 -0.10 -10.44 20.91
CA ILE A 157 1.04 -10.37 19.99
C ILE A 157 2.31 -9.95 20.76
N ALA A 158 2.25 -9.92 22.10
CA ALA A 158 3.29 -9.34 22.96
C ALA A 158 4.62 -10.08 22.94
N THR A 159 4.67 -11.31 22.48
CA THR A 159 5.90 -12.03 22.25
C THR A 159 6.12 -12.15 20.75
N TYR A 160 7.15 -11.50 20.29
CA TYR A 160 7.57 -11.56 18.91
C TYR A 160 8.23 -12.91 18.61
N ASP A 161 7.40 -13.94 18.52
CA ASP A 161 7.83 -15.28 18.10
C ASP A 161 7.51 -15.45 16.61
N ARG A 162 8.56 -15.40 15.78
CA ARG A 162 8.43 -15.47 14.32
C ARG A 162 7.83 -16.78 13.84
N ASP A 163 8.16 -17.90 14.45
CA ASP A 163 7.64 -19.22 14.04
C ASP A 163 6.17 -19.32 14.36
N THR A 164 5.75 -18.81 15.51
CA THR A 164 4.32 -18.70 15.86
C THR A 164 3.58 -17.78 14.90
N LEU A 165 4.12 -16.59 14.61
CA LEU A 165 3.51 -15.64 13.68
C LEU A 165 3.49 -16.18 12.24
N ALA A 166 4.51 -16.90 11.80
CA ALA A 166 4.50 -17.56 10.49
C ALA A 166 3.44 -18.64 10.37
N SER A 167 3.12 -19.34 11.47
CA SER A 167 2.12 -20.41 11.48
C SER A 167 0.68 -19.92 11.55
N ARG A 168 0.39 -18.87 12.33
CA ARG A 168 -0.97 -18.35 12.56
C ARG A 168 -1.16 -16.89 12.12
N GLY A 169 -0.11 -16.18 11.81
CA GLY A 169 -0.11 -14.75 11.56
C GLY A 169 -0.46 -13.93 12.78
N TYR A 170 -0.98 -12.76 12.54
CA TYR A 170 -1.49 -11.86 13.56
C TYR A 170 -2.95 -12.13 13.91
N MET A 171 -3.54 -13.20 13.41
CA MET A 171 -4.94 -13.53 13.68
C MET A 171 -5.18 -13.79 15.16
N GLN A 172 -6.12 -13.07 15.71
CA GLN A 172 -6.61 -13.21 17.09
C GLN A 172 -7.93 -13.96 17.13
N ALA A 173 -8.64 -14.01 16.00
CA ALA A 173 -9.87 -14.73 15.82
C ALA A 173 -9.94 -15.35 14.40
N PRO A 174 -10.75 -16.42 14.20
CA PRO A 174 -10.88 -17.07 12.90
C PRO A 174 -11.43 -16.19 11.78
N ASN A 175 -12.13 -15.12 12.14
CA ASN A 175 -12.73 -14.14 11.22
C ASN A 175 -11.87 -12.88 11.03
N ASP A 176 -10.64 -12.83 11.55
CA ASP A 176 -9.72 -11.74 11.24
C ASP A 176 -9.39 -11.71 9.75
N TRP A 177 -9.14 -10.50 9.25
CA TRP A 177 -9.00 -10.26 7.80
C TRP A 177 -7.82 -10.99 7.18
N LYS A 178 -8.11 -11.86 6.22
CA LYS A 178 -7.13 -12.62 5.44
C LYS A 178 -7.26 -12.35 3.94
N ASN A 179 -8.38 -12.74 3.33
CA ASN A 179 -8.67 -12.48 1.92
C ASN A 179 -9.58 -11.26 1.86
N ILE A 180 -9.07 -10.14 1.40
CA ILE A 180 -9.77 -8.88 1.54
C ILE A 180 -9.75 -8.01 0.29
N GLU A 181 -10.77 -7.18 0.20
CA GLU A 181 -10.81 -5.99 -0.65
C GLU A 181 -10.90 -4.76 0.25
N MET A 182 -9.91 -3.90 0.17
CA MET A 182 -9.90 -2.58 0.80
C MET A 182 -10.27 -1.53 -0.24
N THR A 183 -11.14 -0.60 0.13
CA THR A 183 -11.61 0.47 -0.75
C THR A 183 -11.51 1.82 -0.05
N GLY A 184 -11.20 2.86 -0.79
CA GLY A 184 -11.27 4.24 -0.30
C GLY A 184 -11.24 5.25 -1.43
N PHE A 185 -11.85 6.41 -1.18
CA PHE A 185 -11.78 7.56 -2.08
C PHE A 185 -11.03 8.68 -1.39
N VAL A 186 -10.04 9.21 -2.09
CA VAL A 186 -9.10 10.20 -1.56
C VAL A 186 -9.00 11.38 -2.51
N LYS A 187 -8.92 12.59 -1.95
CA LYS A 187 -8.55 13.80 -2.66
C LYS A 187 -7.39 14.44 -1.91
N VAL A 188 -6.24 14.46 -2.55
CA VAL A 188 -5.03 15.07 -1.99
C VAL A 188 -5.02 16.54 -2.36
N ASN A 189 -5.13 17.42 -1.36
CA ASN A 189 -5.18 18.87 -1.59
C ASN A 189 -3.80 19.51 -1.51
N ALA A 190 -2.92 18.99 -0.65
CA ALA A 190 -1.53 19.45 -0.50
C ALA A 190 -0.62 18.31 -0.06
N VAL A 191 0.61 18.33 -0.54
CA VAL A 191 1.67 17.36 -0.21
C VAL A 191 2.97 18.08 0.11
N ALA A 192 3.79 17.48 0.95
CA ALA A 192 5.18 17.88 1.16
C ALA A 192 6.10 17.24 0.12
N ASP A 193 5.79 16.02 -0.32
CA ASP A 193 6.51 15.29 -1.37
C ASP A 193 5.51 14.66 -2.36
N ILE A 194 5.61 15.06 -3.63
CA ILE A 194 4.74 14.56 -4.70
C ILE A 194 5.05 13.09 -5.08
N GLN A 195 6.23 12.59 -4.76
CA GLN A 195 6.64 11.23 -5.05
C GLN A 195 6.22 10.24 -3.98
N ASP A 196 5.78 10.71 -2.82
CA ASP A 196 5.26 9.87 -1.76
C ASP A 196 3.84 9.39 -2.07
N ASN A 197 3.20 8.67 -1.17
CA ASN A 197 1.98 7.94 -1.47
C ASN A 197 0.96 7.90 -0.33
N PHE A 198 -0.25 7.49 -0.68
CA PHE A 198 -1.12 6.82 0.25
C PHE A 198 -1.15 5.30 -0.05
N ALA A 199 -1.36 4.50 0.97
CA ALA A 199 -1.36 3.04 0.85
C ALA A 199 -2.45 2.40 1.70
N TRP A 200 -3.06 1.34 1.16
CA TRP A 200 -3.94 0.43 1.88
C TRP A 200 -3.17 -0.83 2.24
N TYR A 201 -3.08 -1.17 3.53
CA TYR A 201 -2.34 -2.36 3.94
C TYR A 201 -3.04 -3.16 5.03
N ALA A 202 -2.76 -4.46 5.05
CA ALA A 202 -3.29 -5.42 6.01
C ALA A 202 -2.38 -6.65 6.11
N ARG A 203 -2.83 -7.65 6.86
CA ARG A 203 -2.17 -8.92 7.15
C ARG A 203 -1.03 -8.82 8.14
N GLY A 204 -1.01 -7.76 8.94
CA GLY A 204 0.00 -7.56 9.97
C GLY A 204 -0.59 -7.09 11.28
N GLY A 205 0.28 -6.83 12.25
CA GLY A 205 -0.03 -6.17 13.48
C GLY A 205 -0.17 -4.65 13.30
N LYS A 206 -0.38 -3.96 14.40
CA LYS A 206 -0.42 -2.51 14.41
C LYS A 206 0.96 -1.95 14.10
N HIS A 207 1.08 -1.30 12.97
CA HIS A 207 2.32 -0.64 12.58
C HIS A 207 2.45 0.69 13.32
N ASN A 208 3.03 0.64 14.48
CA ASN A 208 3.41 1.80 15.27
C ASN A 208 4.63 1.46 16.13
N ASP A 209 5.27 2.48 16.62
CA ASP A 209 6.50 2.37 17.41
C ASP A 209 6.23 2.04 18.89
N ASP A 210 4.97 1.76 19.25
CA ASP A 210 4.54 1.57 20.65
C ASP A 210 4.80 0.18 21.21
N HIS A 211 5.20 -0.77 20.37
CA HIS A 211 5.44 -2.16 20.74
C HIS A 211 6.84 -2.62 20.33
N SER A 212 7.21 -3.81 20.77
CA SER A 212 8.49 -4.41 20.41
C SER A 212 8.77 -4.16 18.93
N GLY A 213 9.80 -3.39 18.66
CA GLY A 213 10.09 -2.72 17.38
C GLY A 213 10.33 -3.62 16.18
N CYS A 214 9.84 -4.86 16.19
CA CYS A 214 9.98 -5.82 15.10
C CYS A 214 8.63 -6.43 14.71
N GLU A 215 7.54 -5.73 14.98
CA GLU A 215 6.19 -6.27 14.85
C GLU A 215 5.63 -6.18 13.44
N GLY A 216 6.10 -5.32 12.60
CA GLY A 216 5.50 -5.08 11.28
C GLY A 216 5.53 -6.30 10.37
N SER A 217 4.40 -6.62 9.78
CA SER A 217 4.29 -7.53 8.64
C SER A 217 3.06 -7.16 7.84
N SER A 218 3.19 -6.93 6.54
CA SER A 218 2.06 -6.51 5.71
C SER A 218 2.39 -6.51 4.23
N TYR A 219 1.32 -6.55 3.40
CA TYR A 219 1.39 -6.01 2.05
C TYR A 219 0.78 -4.62 2.03
N LYS A 220 1.44 -3.68 1.37
CA LYS A 220 1.01 -2.30 1.23
C LYS A 220 0.82 -1.98 -0.25
N GLY A 221 -0.41 -1.79 -0.67
CA GLY A 221 -0.75 -1.32 -2.02
C GLY A 221 -0.72 0.21 -2.04
N GLY A 222 0.29 0.79 -2.71
CA GLY A 222 0.51 2.23 -2.74
C GLY A 222 0.10 2.88 -4.05
N LEU A 223 -0.57 4.04 -3.96
CA LEU A 223 -0.80 4.98 -5.04
C LEU A 223 -0.08 6.28 -4.72
N HIS A 224 0.94 6.59 -5.49
CA HIS A 224 1.78 7.76 -5.33
C HIS A 224 1.08 9.01 -5.83
N TYR A 225 1.37 10.16 -5.24
CA TYR A 225 0.69 11.42 -5.58
C TYR A 225 0.99 11.91 -7.00
N ASP A 226 2.06 11.40 -7.61
CA ASP A 226 2.38 11.61 -9.02
C ASP A 226 1.66 10.66 -9.99
N GLY A 227 0.86 9.71 -9.49
CA GLY A 227 0.06 8.77 -10.26
C GLY A 227 0.70 7.41 -10.53
N ARG A 228 1.86 7.11 -9.93
CA ARG A 228 2.49 5.79 -9.99
C ARG A 228 1.89 4.86 -8.92
N VAL A 229 2.00 3.56 -9.16
CA VAL A 229 1.56 2.51 -8.21
C VAL A 229 2.63 1.45 -8.05
N ARG A 230 2.67 0.83 -6.88
CA ARG A 230 3.46 -0.37 -6.59
C ARG A 230 2.92 -1.08 -5.36
N TRP A 231 3.42 -2.29 -5.14
CA TRP A 231 3.30 -2.99 -3.88
C TRP A 231 4.59 -2.86 -3.07
N GLU A 232 4.45 -2.81 -1.76
CA GLU A 232 5.51 -2.97 -0.78
C GLU A 232 5.16 -4.16 0.11
N LYS A 233 6.16 -4.95 0.43
CA LYS A 233 6.07 -6.05 1.37
C LYS A 233 6.98 -5.79 2.55
N GLU A 234 6.41 -5.78 3.72
CA GLU A 234 7.14 -5.71 4.98
C GLU A 234 6.99 -7.05 5.69
N THR A 235 8.12 -7.65 6.08
CA THR A 235 8.14 -8.92 6.80
C THR A 235 8.87 -8.72 8.12
N TRP A 236 8.14 -8.83 9.22
CA TRP A 236 8.63 -8.71 10.59
C TRP A 236 9.33 -7.38 10.91
N HIS A 237 9.03 -6.33 10.19
CA HIS A 237 9.77 -5.07 10.28
C HIS A 237 11.30 -5.23 10.06
N VAL A 238 11.69 -6.35 9.48
CA VAL A 238 13.08 -6.69 9.15
C VAL A 238 13.34 -6.45 7.68
N SER A 239 12.43 -6.91 6.82
CA SER A 239 12.52 -6.79 5.38
C SER A 239 11.49 -5.80 4.86
N TYR A 240 11.95 -4.84 4.06
CA TYR A 240 11.11 -3.94 3.26
C TYR A 240 11.48 -4.09 1.80
N ASP A 241 10.59 -4.67 1.02
CA ASP A 241 10.84 -4.89 -0.40
C ASP A 241 9.69 -4.35 -1.25
N GLN A 242 10.00 -3.90 -2.43
CA GLN A 242 9.07 -3.15 -3.26
C GLN A 242 9.06 -3.68 -4.68
N THR A 243 7.87 -3.81 -5.26
CA THR A 243 7.77 -4.09 -6.70
C THR A 243 8.13 -2.87 -7.53
N PRO A 244 8.54 -3.04 -8.80
CA PRO A 244 8.78 -1.92 -9.70
C PRO A 244 7.56 -1.02 -9.83
N TYR A 245 7.78 0.28 -10.01
CA TYR A 245 6.71 1.23 -10.30
C TYR A 245 6.00 0.93 -11.62
N LYS A 246 4.70 1.18 -11.64
CA LYS A 246 3.90 1.30 -12.87
C LYS A 246 3.19 2.65 -12.86
N THR A 247 3.11 3.31 -14.00
CA THR A 247 2.28 4.51 -14.15
C THR A 247 0.82 4.07 -14.31
N ALA A 248 -0.04 4.56 -13.42
CA ALA A 248 -1.47 4.25 -13.42
C ALA A 248 -2.32 5.42 -13.89
N THR A 249 -1.90 6.65 -13.57
CA THR A 249 -2.61 7.88 -13.91
C THR A 249 -1.67 9.08 -13.85
N THR A 250 -2.22 10.27 -13.90
CA THR A 250 -1.51 11.54 -13.68
C THR A 250 -1.58 11.97 -12.21
N SER A 251 -1.01 13.12 -11.87
CA SER A 251 -1.03 13.65 -10.51
C SER A 251 -2.42 13.61 -9.86
N LEU A 252 -2.46 13.27 -8.58
CA LEU A 252 -3.67 13.16 -7.77
C LEU A 252 -4.11 14.48 -7.16
N LEU A 253 -3.27 15.54 -7.26
CA LEU A 253 -3.55 16.81 -6.58
C LEU A 253 -4.87 17.44 -7.04
N GLY A 254 -5.69 17.82 -6.05
CA GLY A 254 -6.91 18.56 -6.24
C GLY A 254 -8.09 17.76 -6.80
N ARG A 255 -7.96 16.46 -7.07
CA ARG A 255 -9.03 15.62 -7.62
C ARG A 255 -9.35 14.41 -6.75
N TRP A 256 -10.60 13.95 -6.80
CA TRP A 256 -11.00 12.69 -6.20
C TRP A 256 -10.54 11.52 -7.06
N VAL A 257 -10.02 10.48 -6.43
CA VAL A 257 -9.77 9.17 -7.02
C VAL A 257 -10.28 8.08 -6.08
N GLY A 258 -10.79 6.99 -6.63
CA GLY A 258 -11.05 5.77 -5.89
C GLY A 258 -9.90 4.79 -6.05
N PHE A 259 -9.54 4.11 -4.98
CA PHE A 259 -8.46 3.14 -4.98
C PHE A 259 -8.85 1.88 -4.22
N LYS A 260 -8.49 0.72 -4.77
CA LYS A 260 -8.67 -0.57 -4.12
C LYS A 260 -7.37 -1.35 -4.06
N ALA A 261 -7.14 -2.00 -2.93
CA ALA A 261 -6.14 -3.04 -2.74
C ALA A 261 -6.83 -4.37 -2.44
N VAL A 262 -6.53 -5.38 -3.22
CA VAL A 262 -7.04 -6.73 -3.04
C VAL A 262 -5.88 -7.65 -2.69
N MET A 263 -6.05 -8.41 -1.62
CA MET A 263 -5.09 -9.38 -1.13
C MET A 263 -5.83 -10.71 -0.92
N ARG A 264 -5.44 -11.75 -1.63
CA ARG A 264 -6.11 -13.06 -1.51
C ARG A 264 -5.15 -14.22 -1.67
N ASN A 265 -5.33 -15.25 -0.87
CA ASN A 265 -4.57 -16.49 -1.02
C ASN A 265 -5.04 -17.24 -2.25
N VAL A 266 -4.08 -17.77 -2.98
CA VAL A 266 -4.30 -18.58 -4.19
C VAL A 266 -3.27 -19.73 -4.20
N PRO A 267 -3.53 -20.84 -4.86
CA PRO A 267 -2.47 -21.80 -5.14
C PRO A 267 -1.48 -21.21 -6.17
N ASP A 268 -0.19 -21.47 -5.97
CA ASP A 268 0.82 -21.26 -7.00
C ASP A 268 0.77 -22.36 -8.08
N ALA A 269 1.66 -22.30 -9.05
CA ALA A 269 1.75 -23.29 -10.13
C ALA A 269 2.07 -24.72 -9.66
N LYS A 270 2.55 -24.86 -8.42
CA LYS A 270 2.89 -26.16 -7.79
C LYS A 270 1.83 -26.59 -6.77
N GLY A 271 0.79 -25.80 -6.57
CA GLY A 271 -0.27 -26.03 -5.58
C GLY A 271 0.07 -25.56 -4.17
N ALA A 272 1.21 -24.90 -3.97
CA ALA A 272 1.54 -24.28 -2.69
C ALA A 272 0.76 -22.97 -2.48
N GLU A 273 0.59 -22.57 -1.23
CA GLU A 273 -0.13 -21.32 -0.91
C GLU A 273 0.71 -20.10 -1.29
N ALA A 274 0.14 -19.23 -2.07
CA ALA A 274 0.70 -17.97 -2.54
C ALA A 274 -0.30 -16.82 -2.29
N VAL A 275 0.11 -15.58 -2.53
CA VAL A 275 -0.76 -14.42 -2.36
C VAL A 275 -0.89 -13.63 -3.64
N LYS A 276 -2.10 -13.52 -4.14
CA LYS A 276 -2.46 -12.64 -5.25
C LYS A 276 -2.71 -11.23 -4.73
N LEU A 277 -2.02 -10.28 -5.32
CA LEU A 277 -2.03 -8.87 -4.97
C LEU A 277 -2.46 -8.04 -6.19
N GLU A 278 -3.55 -7.30 -6.06
CA GLU A 278 -4.11 -6.52 -7.17
C GLU A 278 -4.46 -5.11 -6.71
N LEU A 279 -4.09 -4.11 -7.52
CA LEU A 279 -4.50 -2.72 -7.33
C LEU A 279 -5.45 -2.30 -8.42
N TYR A 280 -6.48 -1.55 -8.04
CA TYR A 280 -7.46 -0.99 -8.96
C TYR A 280 -7.65 0.50 -8.72
N LEU A 281 -7.80 1.23 -9.80
CA LEU A 281 -8.03 2.67 -9.81
C LEU A 281 -9.40 2.98 -10.38
N ASN A 282 -10.15 3.84 -9.69
CA ASN A 282 -11.33 4.52 -10.20
C ASN A 282 -10.94 5.99 -10.42
N ASP A 283 -10.40 6.27 -11.59
CA ASP A 283 -9.72 7.54 -11.89
C ASP A 283 -10.70 8.72 -11.96
N ASN A 284 -11.96 8.44 -12.34
CA ASN A 284 -13.02 9.44 -12.44
C ASN A 284 -13.86 9.60 -11.16
N ALA A 285 -13.54 8.83 -10.12
CA ALA A 285 -14.29 8.78 -8.86
C ALA A 285 -15.82 8.53 -9.04
N ASP A 286 -16.18 7.77 -10.06
CA ASP A 286 -17.57 7.48 -10.43
C ASP A 286 -18.19 6.29 -9.66
N LYS A 287 -17.41 5.63 -8.79
CA LYS A 287 -17.75 4.41 -8.03
C LYS A 287 -17.88 3.13 -8.85
N VAL A 288 -17.96 3.22 -10.16
CA VAL A 288 -18.36 2.11 -11.05
C VAL A 288 -17.18 1.59 -11.87
N THR A 289 -16.41 2.50 -12.47
CA THR A 289 -15.36 2.15 -13.44
C THR A 289 -14.03 1.88 -12.74
N TRP A 290 -13.66 0.61 -12.61
CA TRP A 290 -12.44 0.18 -11.95
C TRP A 290 -11.46 -0.45 -12.94
N THR A 291 -10.29 0.15 -13.10
CA THR A 291 -9.21 -0.36 -13.93
C THR A 291 -8.17 -1.05 -13.07
N LYS A 292 -7.81 -2.30 -13.40
CA LYS A 292 -6.71 -2.99 -12.75
C LYS A 292 -5.39 -2.36 -13.20
N VAL A 293 -4.66 -1.77 -12.26
CA VAL A 293 -3.40 -1.04 -12.52
C VAL A 293 -2.15 -1.79 -12.05
N TYR A 294 -2.32 -2.78 -11.18
CA TYR A 294 -1.24 -3.68 -10.76
C TYR A 294 -1.77 -5.08 -10.52
N ASP A 295 -0.94 -6.08 -10.86
CA ASP A 295 -1.22 -7.49 -10.68
C ASP A 295 0.09 -8.23 -10.48
N VAL A 296 0.25 -8.91 -9.33
CA VAL A 296 1.40 -9.73 -8.98
C VAL A 296 0.99 -10.86 -8.06
N THR A 297 1.71 -11.98 -8.11
CA THR A 297 1.54 -13.09 -7.18
C THR A 297 2.84 -13.28 -6.41
N ASP A 298 2.77 -13.22 -5.08
CA ASP A 298 3.87 -13.57 -4.20
C ASP A 298 3.81 -15.06 -3.89
N ALA A 299 4.70 -15.83 -4.50
CA ALA A 299 4.87 -17.26 -4.28
C ALA A 299 6.03 -17.58 -3.32
N GLY A 300 6.52 -16.59 -2.57
CA GLY A 300 7.62 -16.76 -1.65
C GLY A 300 9.00 -16.48 -2.25
N ASP A 301 9.06 -15.87 -3.42
CA ASP A 301 10.29 -15.50 -4.13
C ASP A 301 10.56 -13.98 -4.08
N TRP A 302 9.75 -13.24 -3.32
CA TRP A 302 9.83 -11.80 -3.17
C TRP A 302 9.89 -11.41 -1.69
N GLY A 303 10.70 -10.40 -1.37
CA GLY A 303 10.96 -9.95 -0.01
C GLY A 303 11.89 -10.92 0.73
N GLY A 304 12.53 -10.46 1.73
CA GLY A 304 13.50 -11.19 2.53
C GLY A 304 14.64 -10.26 2.92
N ASP A 305 15.49 -10.68 3.80
CA ASP A 305 16.70 -10.01 4.19
C ASP A 305 16.67 -8.48 4.23
N ALA A 306 16.29 -7.92 5.31
CA ALA A 306 16.62 -6.54 5.56
C ALA A 306 17.23 -6.40 6.94
N GLN A 307 17.55 -5.20 7.34
CA GLN A 307 18.46 -4.96 8.43
C GLN A 307 17.82 -4.19 9.57
N HIS A 308 16.51 -3.98 9.48
CA HIS A 308 15.76 -3.41 10.58
C HIS A 308 15.63 -4.47 11.68
N CYS A 309 15.51 -4.10 12.90
CA CYS A 309 15.32 -4.97 14.06
C CYS A 309 16.36 -6.07 14.27
N GLY A 310 17.44 -6.07 13.53
CA GLY A 310 18.50 -7.09 13.63
C GLY A 310 18.10 -8.48 13.11
N GLY A 311 18.99 -9.12 12.41
CA GLY A 311 18.78 -10.44 11.81
C GLY A 311 18.25 -10.40 10.38
N SER A 312 18.01 -11.56 9.83
CA SER A 312 17.50 -11.77 8.48
C SER A 312 16.21 -12.60 8.51
N VAL A 313 15.43 -12.48 7.46
CA VAL A 313 14.24 -13.30 7.21
C VAL A 313 14.28 -13.78 5.76
N GLY A 314 14.03 -15.06 5.52
CA GLY A 314 13.92 -15.61 4.17
C GLY A 314 12.69 -15.06 3.45
N ALA A 315 12.75 -15.02 2.13
CA ALA A 315 11.59 -14.69 1.32
C ALA A 315 10.48 -15.72 1.57
N MET A 316 9.27 -15.24 1.85
CA MET A 316 8.09 -16.07 2.08
C MET A 316 6.81 -15.28 1.83
N PRO A 317 5.71 -15.88 1.33
CA PRO A 317 4.47 -15.17 1.17
C PRO A 317 3.83 -14.90 2.55
N ILE A 318 3.18 -13.74 2.71
CA ILE A 318 2.40 -13.43 3.93
C ILE A 318 0.99 -14.00 3.73
N THR A 319 0.83 -15.29 4.00
CA THR A 319 -0.42 -16.03 3.75
C THR A 319 -1.46 -15.92 4.87
N TRP A 320 -1.07 -15.38 6.01
CA TRP A 320 -1.95 -15.19 7.18
C TRP A 320 -2.74 -13.89 7.12
N GLY A 321 -3.65 -13.73 8.05
CA GLY A 321 -4.46 -12.53 8.27
C GLY A 321 -4.06 -11.77 9.53
N GLY A 322 -4.89 -10.80 9.89
CA GLY A 322 -4.76 -10.04 11.12
C GLY A 322 -6.00 -9.19 11.41
N PRO A 323 -6.11 -8.67 12.64
CA PRO A 323 -7.29 -7.92 13.08
C PRO A 323 -7.32 -6.47 12.60
N ILE A 324 -6.28 -6.01 11.87
CA ILE A 324 -6.10 -4.62 11.48
C ILE A 324 -6.03 -4.49 9.97
N ALA A 325 -6.74 -3.50 9.43
CA ALA A 325 -6.49 -2.91 8.12
C ALA A 325 -6.16 -1.43 8.30
N THR A 326 -5.19 -0.92 7.57
CA THR A 326 -4.73 0.44 7.75
C THR A 326 -4.78 1.23 6.44
N PHE A 327 -5.37 2.42 6.55
CA PHE A 327 -5.36 3.46 5.52
C PHE A 327 -4.27 4.46 5.90
N ARG A 328 -3.20 4.47 5.13
CA ARG A 328 -2.00 5.23 5.42
C ARG A 328 -1.76 6.28 4.36
N TRP A 329 -1.18 7.42 4.77
CA TRP A 329 -0.44 8.29 3.87
C TRP A 329 0.76 8.92 4.58
N ASP A 330 1.76 9.24 3.79
CA ASP A 330 2.96 9.94 4.21
C ASP A 330 3.13 11.20 3.37
N SER A 331 3.81 12.19 3.92
CA SER A 331 4.14 13.45 3.24
C SER A 331 2.96 14.21 2.61
N ALA A 332 1.71 13.85 2.93
CA ALA A 332 0.56 14.67 2.61
C ALA A 332 0.34 15.70 3.72
N GLN A 333 -0.23 16.85 3.38
CA GLN A 333 -0.47 17.93 4.33
C GLN A 333 -1.96 18.24 4.51
N ASP A 334 -2.77 17.97 3.49
CA ASP A 334 -4.21 18.18 3.50
C ASP A 334 -4.87 17.12 2.60
N VAL A 335 -5.66 16.23 3.20
CA VAL A 335 -6.33 15.12 2.51
C VAL A 335 -7.79 15.09 2.89
N ASP A 336 -8.66 15.03 1.87
CA ASP A 336 -10.04 14.65 2.03
C ASP A 336 -10.20 13.16 1.72
N PHE A 337 -11.02 12.46 2.50
CA PHE A 337 -11.30 11.04 2.28
C PHE A 337 -12.76 10.68 2.56
N LYS A 338 -13.24 9.62 1.93
CA LYS A 338 -14.61 9.11 2.10
C LYS A 338 -14.72 7.66 1.67
N TRP A 339 -15.81 6.99 2.08
CA TRP A 339 -16.18 5.65 1.64
C TRP A 339 -15.08 4.61 1.85
N LEU A 340 -14.35 4.74 2.98
CA LEU A 340 -13.37 3.72 3.35
C LEU A 340 -14.11 2.45 3.76
N SER A 341 -13.67 1.33 3.25
CA SER A 341 -14.22 0.02 3.62
C SER A 341 -13.16 -1.09 3.54
N VAL A 342 -13.37 -2.10 4.35
CA VAL A 342 -12.63 -3.37 4.32
C VAL A 342 -13.66 -4.49 4.39
N ARG A 343 -13.54 -5.49 3.54
CA ARG A 343 -14.40 -6.67 3.59
C ARG A 343 -13.65 -7.94 3.21
N GLU A 344 -13.99 -9.03 3.87
CA GLU A 344 -13.55 -10.34 3.42
C GLU A 344 -14.23 -10.72 2.10
N ILE A 345 -13.44 -11.33 1.24
CA ILE A 345 -13.87 -11.81 -0.07
C ILE A 345 -13.68 -13.32 -0.19
N GLN A 346 -14.43 -13.93 -1.10
CA GLN A 346 -14.12 -15.27 -1.59
C GLN A 346 -12.93 -15.17 -2.55
N PRO A 347 -11.87 -15.99 -2.36
CA PRO A 347 -10.68 -15.95 -3.21
C PRO A 347 -10.95 -16.40 -4.65
#